data_b8ba9ad6eb92da13d0dc4529b2665710
#
_entry.id   b8ba9ad6eb92da13d0dc4529b2665710
#
_cell.length_a   1.000
_cell.length_b   1.000
_cell.length_c   1.000
_cell.angle_alpha   90.00
_cell.angle_beta   90.00
_cell.angle_gamma   90.00
#
_symmetry.space_group_name_H-M   'P 1'
#
loop_
_entity.id
_entity.type
_entity.pdbx_description
1 polymer ?
#
loop_
_entity_poly.entity_id
_entity_poly.type
_entity_poly.pdbx_seq_one_letter_code
_entity_poly.pdbx_strand_id
1 'polypeptide(L)'
;MAQQEKNWDTSYEWKIILLLSITFGLVGLDRFVLPIILQSPNSTMAKDLGLTPQDGGTLAGYLGMAWGISAFVMGYLADRVGRRAVLVPAILVFSLMSAASGMVGSLMGLVFVRVIMGISEGPVASTGVAVAVEASKAERRGLNNGIFQCMISLFGLALAPLIATRLLENHSWKTVFMLVGAPGVIVAIIMWFVVREPLKRADTGHGGGGGPFLSMFAHRNAKVAPLTLICAMGGIFVIAALLTAYLTAPVGAGLGLDPVTAGNVFSAVGIGGCIGQFAMPALSDIIGRKISTLASYILAAVFLYFFTQAGPDNTTTLWILLFFASMFNFAALAILAGPVAAEAAPPGMLASMAGFVIFAGEFVGGGISPIIAGRIAGGEHGLKGALYFAASGLVVGFVVALFLKETAPRKLRA
;
A
#
# COMPACT_ATOMS: atom_id res chain seq x y z
N MET A 1 4.29 -31.61 13.08
CA MET A 1 4.33 -30.17 13.39
C MET A 1 5.40 -29.83 14.44
N ALA A 2 5.48 -30.52 15.59
CA ALA A 2 6.47 -30.20 16.65
C ALA A 2 7.95 -30.33 16.25
N GLN A 3 8.32 -31.19 15.31
CA GLN A 3 9.70 -31.34 14.84
C GLN A 3 10.15 -30.23 13.88
N GLN A 4 9.22 -29.54 13.17
CA GLN A 4 9.54 -28.40 12.31
C GLN A 4 9.81 -27.10 13.10
N GLU A 5 9.31 -26.99 14.34
CA GLU A 5 9.56 -25.82 15.19
C GLU A 5 10.99 -25.79 15.77
N LYS A 6 11.65 -26.94 15.89
CA LYS A 6 12.98 -27.04 16.51
C LYS A 6 14.13 -26.49 15.66
N ASN A 7 13.95 -26.33 14.33
CA ASN A 7 14.99 -25.90 13.38
C ASN A 7 14.55 -24.73 12.48
N TRP A 8 13.80 -23.75 13.03
CA TRP A 8 13.42 -22.58 12.26
C TRP A 8 14.63 -21.67 11.99
N ASP A 9 14.86 -21.32 10.69
CA ASP A 9 15.94 -20.42 10.29
C ASP A 9 15.57 -18.96 10.55
N THR A 10 15.70 -18.53 11.81
CA THR A 10 15.40 -17.15 12.24
C THR A 10 16.31 -16.13 11.54
N SER A 11 17.54 -16.51 11.18
CA SER A 11 18.46 -15.63 10.45
C SER A 11 17.93 -15.35 9.02
N TYR A 12 17.42 -16.35 8.34
CA TYR A 12 16.80 -16.20 7.03
C TYR A 12 15.52 -15.34 7.12
N GLU A 13 14.67 -15.62 8.13
CA GLU A 13 13.44 -14.85 8.37
C GLU A 13 13.73 -13.35 8.42
N TRP A 14 14.66 -12.92 9.30
CA TRP A 14 14.95 -11.49 9.44
C TRP A 14 15.66 -10.88 8.23
N LYS A 15 16.55 -11.63 7.57
CA LYS A 15 17.21 -11.17 6.34
C LYS A 15 16.20 -10.91 5.23
N ILE A 16 15.26 -11.82 5.02
CA ILE A 16 14.27 -11.67 3.95
C ILE A 16 13.26 -10.57 4.27
N ILE A 17 12.80 -10.46 5.53
CA ILE A 17 11.90 -9.39 5.96
C ILE A 17 12.55 -8.02 5.77
N LEU A 18 13.81 -7.85 6.16
CA LEU A 18 14.55 -6.58 5.96
C LEU A 18 14.67 -6.22 4.47
N LEU A 19 15.05 -7.18 3.63
CA LEU A 19 15.19 -6.94 2.19
C LEU A 19 13.86 -6.61 1.52
N LEU A 20 12.78 -7.33 1.84
CA LEU A 20 11.44 -7.04 1.37
C LEU A 20 10.98 -5.66 1.84
N SER A 21 11.25 -5.30 3.09
CA SER A 21 10.91 -4.00 3.68
C SER A 21 11.60 -2.86 2.94
N ILE A 22 12.90 -2.97 2.69
CA ILE A 22 13.64 -1.99 1.89
C ILE A 22 13.05 -1.90 0.48
N THR A 23 12.79 -3.05 -0.16
CA THR A 23 12.20 -3.10 -1.50
C THR A 23 10.86 -2.37 -1.56
N PHE A 24 9.96 -2.63 -0.60
CA PHE A 24 8.64 -2.01 -0.57
C PHE A 24 8.71 -0.53 -0.19
N GLY A 25 9.71 -0.15 0.60
CA GLY A 25 10.05 1.24 0.86
C GLY A 25 10.47 1.98 -0.42
N LEU A 26 11.30 1.37 -1.26
CA LEU A 26 11.69 1.94 -2.55
C LEU A 26 10.50 2.08 -3.50
N VAL A 27 9.57 1.12 -3.54
CA VAL A 27 8.29 1.26 -4.27
C VAL A 27 7.51 2.47 -3.75
N GLY A 28 7.44 2.67 -2.43
CA GLY A 28 6.81 3.85 -1.83
C GLY A 28 7.50 5.14 -2.25
N LEU A 29 8.83 5.18 -2.21
CA LEU A 29 9.61 6.33 -2.63
C LEU A 29 9.33 6.70 -4.09
N ASP A 30 9.37 5.73 -5.00
CA ASP A 30 9.09 5.94 -6.43
C ASP A 30 7.68 6.43 -6.71
N ARG A 31 6.70 5.87 -6.00
CA ARG A 31 5.29 6.23 -6.15
C ARG A 31 5.01 7.68 -5.76
N PHE A 32 5.65 8.18 -4.71
CA PHE A 32 5.38 9.49 -4.15
C PHE A 32 6.38 10.58 -4.56
N VAL A 33 7.53 10.23 -5.14
CA VAL A 33 8.50 11.23 -5.59
C VAL A 33 8.00 12.10 -6.74
N LEU A 34 7.20 11.54 -7.67
CA LEU A 34 6.68 12.28 -8.83
C LEU A 34 5.81 13.47 -8.44
N PRO A 35 4.73 13.31 -7.63
CA PRO A 35 3.91 14.46 -7.23
C PRO A 35 4.71 15.52 -6.48
N ILE A 36 5.73 15.14 -5.73
CA ILE A 36 6.62 16.09 -5.04
C ILE A 36 7.44 16.88 -6.05
N ILE A 37 8.04 16.22 -7.03
CA ILE A 37 8.83 16.89 -8.08
C ILE A 37 7.94 17.83 -8.91
N LEU A 38 6.72 17.41 -9.25
CA LEU A 38 5.79 18.23 -10.03
C LEU A 38 5.33 19.51 -9.31
N GLN A 39 5.18 19.44 -7.99
CA GLN A 39 4.71 20.57 -7.18
C GLN A 39 5.84 21.41 -6.60
N SER A 40 7.10 20.96 -6.72
CA SER A 40 8.24 21.69 -6.15
C SER A 40 8.55 22.95 -6.96
N PRO A 41 8.70 24.13 -6.31
CA PRO A 41 9.14 25.35 -6.97
C PRO A 41 10.56 25.25 -7.54
N ASN A 42 11.38 24.34 -7.03
CA ASN A 42 12.74 24.08 -7.51
C ASN A 42 12.81 23.13 -8.70
N SER A 43 11.65 22.64 -9.20
CA SER A 43 11.60 21.72 -10.32
C SER A 43 11.09 22.40 -11.59
N THR A 44 11.78 22.17 -12.69
CA THR A 44 11.36 22.61 -14.03
C THR A 44 10.52 21.57 -14.77
N MET A 45 10.26 20.40 -14.16
CA MET A 45 9.64 19.25 -14.84
C MET A 45 8.31 19.58 -15.52
N ALA A 46 7.43 20.28 -14.83
CA ALA A 46 6.13 20.66 -15.38
C ALA A 46 6.28 21.54 -16.64
N LYS A 47 7.22 22.50 -16.61
CA LYS A 47 7.54 23.37 -17.73
C LYS A 47 8.22 22.61 -18.87
N ASP A 48 9.21 21.76 -18.55
CA ASP A 48 10.01 21.03 -19.53
C ASP A 48 9.18 20.04 -20.34
N LEU A 49 8.15 19.45 -19.73
CA LEU A 49 7.29 18.44 -20.34
C LEU A 49 5.89 18.99 -20.73
N GLY A 50 5.62 20.28 -20.48
CA GLY A 50 4.33 20.91 -20.77
C GLY A 50 3.17 20.31 -19.97
N LEU A 51 3.42 19.93 -18.69
CA LEU A 51 2.46 19.24 -17.85
C LEU A 51 1.51 20.22 -17.16
N THR A 52 0.25 19.80 -17.06
CA THR A 52 -0.79 20.46 -16.29
C THR A 52 -0.94 19.78 -14.90
N PRO A 53 -1.59 20.42 -13.92
CA PRO A 53 -1.88 19.77 -12.63
C PRO A 53 -2.72 18.50 -12.77
N GLN A 54 -3.60 18.42 -13.79
CA GLN A 54 -4.42 17.24 -14.09
C GLN A 54 -3.59 16.04 -14.53
N ASP A 55 -2.46 16.28 -15.22
CA ASP A 55 -1.58 15.22 -15.69
C ASP A 55 -0.94 14.44 -14.52
N GLY A 56 -0.66 15.11 -13.40
CA GLY A 56 -0.16 14.46 -12.19
C GLY A 56 -1.13 13.41 -11.65
N GLY A 57 -2.42 13.74 -11.60
CA GLY A 57 -3.47 12.80 -11.20
C GLY A 57 -3.63 11.64 -12.18
N THR A 58 -3.57 11.94 -13.49
CA THR A 58 -3.66 10.94 -14.56
C THR A 58 -2.50 9.94 -14.51
N LEU A 59 -1.27 10.43 -14.32
CA LEU A 59 -0.07 9.60 -14.18
C LEU A 59 -0.14 8.68 -12.97
N ALA A 60 -0.60 9.20 -11.82
CA ALA A 60 -0.81 8.40 -10.61
C ALA A 60 -1.91 7.33 -10.82
N GLY A 61 -2.98 7.70 -11.53
CA GLY A 61 -4.08 6.79 -11.84
C GLY A 61 -3.66 5.62 -12.73
N TYR A 62 -2.92 5.87 -13.81
CA TYR A 62 -2.42 4.81 -14.69
C TYR A 62 -1.45 3.87 -13.98
N LEU A 63 -0.55 4.40 -13.15
CA LEU A 63 0.33 3.58 -12.32
C LEU A 63 -0.49 2.68 -11.39
N GLY A 64 -1.44 3.25 -10.66
CA GLY A 64 -2.26 2.52 -9.68
C GLY A 64 -3.12 1.41 -10.32
N MET A 65 -3.76 1.68 -11.47
CA MET A 65 -4.53 0.67 -12.20
C MET A 65 -3.64 -0.47 -12.71
N ALA A 66 -2.50 -0.14 -13.32
CA ALA A 66 -1.53 -1.12 -13.81
C ALA A 66 -0.97 -1.96 -12.65
N TRP A 67 -0.70 -1.31 -11.51
CA TRP A 67 -0.21 -1.96 -10.29
C TRP A 67 -1.23 -2.96 -9.72
N GLY A 68 -2.49 -2.58 -9.60
CA GLY A 68 -3.55 -3.47 -9.10
C GLY A 68 -3.73 -4.71 -9.98
N ILE A 69 -3.87 -4.52 -11.29
CA ILE A 69 -4.01 -5.63 -12.25
C ILE A 69 -2.79 -6.55 -12.18
N SER A 70 -1.60 -5.96 -12.19
CA SER A 70 -0.34 -6.72 -12.17
C SER A 70 -0.15 -7.48 -10.85
N ALA A 71 -0.51 -6.90 -9.70
CA ALA A 71 -0.42 -7.58 -8.41
C ALA A 71 -1.17 -8.93 -8.43
N PHE A 72 -2.33 -8.97 -9.07
CA PHE A 72 -3.11 -10.19 -9.20
C PHE A 72 -2.51 -11.17 -10.23
N VAL A 73 -2.29 -10.73 -11.47
CA VAL A 73 -1.79 -11.58 -12.56
C VAL A 73 -0.43 -12.17 -12.23
N MET A 74 0.49 -11.33 -11.76
CA MET A 74 1.85 -11.75 -11.44
C MET A 74 1.92 -12.50 -10.11
N GLY A 75 1.01 -12.25 -9.16
CA GLY A 75 0.85 -13.07 -7.97
C GLY A 75 0.47 -14.52 -8.34
N TYR A 76 -0.47 -14.68 -9.28
CA TYR A 76 -0.84 -15.99 -9.81
C TYR A 76 0.32 -16.68 -10.57
N LEU A 77 1.08 -15.89 -11.33
CA LEU A 77 2.26 -16.40 -12.00
C LEU A 77 3.34 -16.84 -11.00
N ALA A 78 3.57 -16.06 -9.93
CA ALA A 78 4.55 -16.37 -8.89
C ALA A 78 4.26 -17.67 -8.14
N ASP A 79 2.99 -18.01 -7.95
CA ASP A 79 2.58 -19.30 -7.36
C ASP A 79 2.94 -20.49 -8.26
N ARG A 80 3.06 -20.29 -9.57
CA ARG A 80 3.34 -21.34 -10.58
C ARG A 80 4.83 -21.46 -10.94
N VAL A 81 5.47 -20.32 -11.24
CA VAL A 81 6.85 -20.31 -11.75
C VAL A 81 7.89 -20.11 -10.65
N GLY A 82 7.44 -19.71 -9.45
CA GLY A 82 8.30 -19.45 -8.30
C GLY A 82 8.36 -17.98 -7.91
N ARG A 83 8.64 -17.71 -6.63
CA ARG A 83 8.66 -16.36 -6.04
C ARG A 83 9.79 -15.51 -6.58
N ARG A 84 10.99 -16.10 -6.63
CA ARG A 84 12.22 -15.45 -7.11
C ARG A 84 12.12 -15.07 -8.58
N ALA A 85 11.56 -15.95 -9.41
CA ALA A 85 11.43 -15.74 -10.85
C ALA A 85 10.53 -14.54 -11.22
N VAL A 86 9.59 -14.18 -10.34
CA VAL A 86 8.70 -13.02 -10.54
C VAL A 86 9.21 -11.79 -9.80
N LEU A 87 9.61 -11.94 -8.53
CA LEU A 87 9.94 -10.81 -7.66
C LEU A 87 11.22 -10.09 -8.11
N VAL A 88 12.29 -10.83 -8.45
CA VAL A 88 13.59 -10.21 -8.79
C VAL A 88 13.55 -9.43 -10.09
N PRO A 89 13.02 -9.96 -11.22
CA PRO A 89 12.83 -9.17 -12.43
C PRO A 89 11.93 -7.95 -12.21
N ALA A 90 10.87 -8.08 -11.39
CA ALA A 90 9.97 -6.99 -11.04
C ALA A 90 10.73 -5.84 -10.37
N ILE A 91 11.56 -6.15 -9.37
CA ILE A 91 12.39 -5.15 -8.67
C ILE A 91 13.35 -4.46 -9.63
N LEU A 92 14.02 -5.22 -10.49
CA LEU A 92 14.94 -4.67 -11.48
C LEU A 92 14.23 -3.73 -12.46
N VAL A 93 13.07 -4.16 -13.00
CA VAL A 93 12.34 -3.37 -13.99
C VAL A 93 11.79 -2.07 -13.37
N PHE A 94 11.18 -2.10 -12.20
CA PHE A 94 10.68 -0.83 -11.60
C PHE A 94 11.84 0.13 -11.30
N SER A 95 12.98 -0.37 -10.85
CA SER A 95 14.16 0.45 -10.56
C SER A 95 14.72 1.11 -11.81
N LEU A 96 14.76 0.37 -12.91
CA LEU A 96 15.17 0.92 -14.22
C LEU A 96 14.16 1.92 -14.76
N MET A 97 12.85 1.67 -14.58
CA MET A 97 11.80 2.60 -15.00
C MET A 97 11.77 3.86 -14.14
N SER A 98 12.08 3.76 -12.83
CA SER A 98 12.29 4.94 -11.99
C SER A 98 13.39 5.84 -12.56
N ALA A 99 14.56 5.27 -12.85
CA ALA A 99 15.65 6.00 -13.48
C ALA A 99 15.26 6.54 -14.88
N ALA A 100 14.55 5.74 -15.69
CA ALA A 100 14.06 6.13 -17.01
C ALA A 100 13.06 7.29 -16.95
N SER A 101 12.34 7.47 -15.84
CA SER A 101 11.47 8.66 -15.62
C SER A 101 12.26 9.97 -15.74
N GLY A 102 13.56 9.98 -15.40
CA GLY A 102 14.46 11.12 -15.59
C GLY A 102 14.94 11.34 -17.03
N MET A 103 14.68 10.40 -17.94
CA MET A 103 15.14 10.46 -19.33
C MET A 103 14.01 10.79 -20.31
N VAL A 104 12.76 10.85 -19.87
CA VAL A 104 11.62 11.13 -20.74
C VAL A 104 11.60 12.59 -21.19
N GLY A 105 11.16 12.81 -22.43
CA GLY A 105 11.01 14.13 -23.05
C GLY A 105 9.57 14.52 -23.37
N SER A 106 8.57 13.73 -22.93
CA SER A 106 7.15 14.00 -23.21
C SER A 106 6.21 13.39 -22.16
N LEU A 107 4.99 13.91 -22.06
CA LEU A 107 3.93 13.33 -21.24
C LEU A 107 3.67 11.86 -21.61
N MET A 108 3.59 11.53 -22.89
CA MET A 108 3.31 10.16 -23.33
C MET A 108 4.44 9.20 -22.96
N GLY A 109 5.70 9.63 -23.04
CA GLY A 109 6.84 8.85 -22.53
C GLY A 109 6.76 8.61 -21.04
N LEU A 110 6.34 9.61 -20.27
CA LEU A 110 6.14 9.50 -18.82
C LEU A 110 4.98 8.55 -18.49
N VAL A 111 3.86 8.61 -19.22
CA VAL A 111 2.72 7.68 -19.09
C VAL A 111 3.21 6.23 -19.31
N PHE A 112 3.95 6.01 -20.40
CA PHE A 112 4.48 4.68 -20.70
C PHE A 112 5.36 4.12 -19.57
N VAL A 113 6.29 4.94 -19.08
CA VAL A 113 7.16 4.54 -17.97
C VAL A 113 6.34 4.25 -16.71
N ARG A 114 5.33 5.09 -16.37
CA ARG A 114 4.45 4.89 -15.20
C ARG A 114 3.62 3.61 -15.29
N VAL A 115 3.12 3.27 -16.46
CA VAL A 115 2.38 2.01 -16.66
C VAL A 115 3.29 0.81 -16.44
N ILE A 116 4.52 0.81 -17.02
CA ILE A 116 5.48 -0.28 -16.81
C ILE A 116 5.94 -0.36 -15.35
N MET A 117 6.13 0.79 -14.68
CA MET A 117 6.39 0.81 -13.23
C MET A 117 5.25 0.13 -12.47
N GLY A 118 4.00 0.50 -12.72
CA GLY A 118 2.85 -0.14 -12.08
C GLY A 118 2.82 -1.65 -12.32
N ILE A 119 3.09 -2.10 -13.55
CA ILE A 119 3.17 -3.53 -13.88
C ILE A 119 4.28 -4.23 -13.08
N SER A 120 5.42 -3.58 -12.87
CA SER A 120 6.56 -4.17 -12.17
C SER A 120 6.49 -4.02 -10.64
N GLU A 121 5.83 -3.00 -10.11
CA GLU A 121 5.66 -2.83 -8.68
C GLU A 121 4.57 -3.73 -8.07
N GLY A 122 3.52 -4.04 -8.84
CA GLY A 122 2.40 -4.89 -8.38
C GLY A 122 2.85 -6.25 -7.82
N PRO A 123 3.76 -6.99 -8.51
CA PRO A 123 4.32 -8.25 -7.99
C PRO A 123 5.08 -8.10 -6.67
N VAL A 124 5.71 -6.95 -6.42
CA VAL A 124 6.43 -6.72 -5.17
C VAL A 124 5.47 -6.76 -3.99
N ALA A 125 4.27 -6.20 -4.13
CA ALA A 125 3.24 -6.26 -3.09
C ALA A 125 2.73 -7.71 -2.89
N SER A 126 2.20 -8.36 -3.93
CA SER A 126 1.55 -9.67 -3.81
C SER A 126 2.53 -10.80 -3.51
N THR A 127 3.62 -10.89 -4.26
CA THR A 127 4.66 -11.91 -4.06
C THR A 127 5.47 -11.63 -2.81
N GLY A 128 5.70 -10.35 -2.47
CA GLY A 128 6.36 -9.94 -1.24
C GLY A 128 5.61 -10.39 0.01
N VAL A 129 4.27 -10.25 0.05
CA VAL A 129 3.43 -10.80 1.13
C VAL A 129 3.60 -12.32 1.23
N ALA A 130 3.56 -13.04 0.11
CA ALA A 130 3.73 -14.49 0.10
C ALA A 130 5.10 -14.91 0.65
N VAL A 131 6.17 -14.28 0.19
CA VAL A 131 7.55 -14.57 0.67
C VAL A 131 7.69 -14.21 2.16
N ALA A 132 7.13 -13.06 2.60
CA ALA A 132 7.16 -12.66 4.00
C ALA A 132 6.45 -13.69 4.91
N VAL A 133 5.27 -14.17 4.49
CA VAL A 133 4.49 -15.17 5.25
C VAL A 133 5.18 -16.52 5.25
N GLU A 134 5.73 -16.98 4.11
CA GLU A 134 6.45 -18.25 3.97
C GLU A 134 7.75 -18.26 4.79
N ALA A 135 8.44 -17.12 4.91
CA ALA A 135 9.65 -16.96 5.69
C ALA A 135 9.39 -16.74 7.21
N SER A 136 8.14 -16.55 7.62
CA SER A 136 7.77 -16.18 9.01
C SER A 136 7.19 -17.35 9.80
N LYS A 137 7.57 -17.45 11.08
CA LYS A 137 6.82 -18.28 12.04
C LYS A 137 5.36 -17.86 12.07
N ALA A 138 4.45 -18.84 12.25
CA ALA A 138 3.01 -18.59 12.25
C ALA A 138 2.58 -17.50 13.25
N GLU A 139 3.23 -17.47 14.42
CA GLU A 139 2.94 -16.53 15.52
C GLU A 139 3.43 -15.11 15.25
N ARG A 140 4.29 -14.89 14.24
CA ARG A 140 4.88 -13.58 13.87
C ARG A 140 4.53 -13.10 12.48
N ARG A 141 3.62 -13.77 11.79
CA ARG A 141 3.22 -13.39 10.42
C ARG A 141 2.66 -11.97 10.33
N GLY A 142 1.84 -11.59 11.32
CA GLY A 142 1.30 -10.24 11.40
C GLY A 142 2.39 -9.20 11.62
N LEU A 143 3.27 -9.42 12.59
CA LEU A 143 4.41 -8.56 12.86
C LEU A 143 5.30 -8.37 11.63
N ASN A 144 5.74 -9.47 11.03
CA ASN A 144 6.68 -9.45 9.92
C ASN A 144 6.06 -8.82 8.66
N ASN A 145 4.79 -9.12 8.39
CA ASN A 145 4.06 -8.47 7.31
C ASN A 145 3.82 -6.98 7.60
N GLY A 146 3.57 -6.62 8.84
CA GLY A 146 3.45 -5.22 9.28
C GLY A 146 4.75 -4.44 9.06
N ILE A 147 5.91 -5.01 9.42
CA ILE A 147 7.24 -4.42 9.15
C ILE A 147 7.43 -4.23 7.64
N PHE A 148 7.09 -5.23 6.84
CA PHE A 148 7.16 -5.13 5.39
C PHE A 148 6.28 -4.01 4.84
N GLN A 149 5.01 -3.97 5.22
CA GLN A 149 4.05 -3.03 4.66
C GLN A 149 4.23 -1.58 5.15
N CYS A 150 4.66 -1.34 6.39
CA CYS A 150 4.81 0.02 6.90
C CYS A 150 5.88 0.83 6.14
N MET A 151 6.80 0.16 5.46
CA MET A 151 7.87 0.83 4.74
C MET A 151 7.39 1.64 3.54
N ILE A 152 6.26 1.27 2.91
CA ILE A 152 5.70 2.09 1.82
C ILE A 152 5.25 3.47 2.35
N SER A 153 4.65 3.52 3.53
CA SER A 153 4.24 4.77 4.16
C SER A 153 5.44 5.55 4.70
N LEU A 154 6.42 4.88 5.31
CA LEU A 154 7.62 5.50 5.84
C LEU A 154 8.45 6.14 4.72
N PHE A 155 8.77 5.39 3.68
CA PHE A 155 9.61 5.89 2.59
C PHE A 155 8.82 6.83 1.67
N GLY A 156 7.57 6.50 1.34
CA GLY A 156 6.77 7.26 0.40
C GLY A 156 6.19 8.56 0.97
N LEU A 157 5.59 8.51 2.16
CA LEU A 157 4.90 9.67 2.72
C LEU A 157 5.74 10.48 3.70
N ALA A 158 6.75 9.88 4.35
CA ALA A 158 7.61 10.61 5.27
C ALA A 158 8.98 10.96 4.67
N LEU A 159 9.70 10.01 4.05
CA LEU A 159 11.05 10.23 3.56
C LEU A 159 11.11 10.79 2.14
N ALA A 160 10.18 10.44 1.24
CA ALA A 160 10.21 10.93 -0.13
C ALA A 160 10.17 12.47 -0.23
N PRO A 161 9.33 13.19 0.52
CA PRO A 161 9.38 14.65 0.52
C PRO A 161 10.73 15.19 0.94
N LEU A 162 11.32 14.67 2.01
CA LEU A 162 12.61 15.11 2.55
C LEU A 162 13.75 14.84 1.56
N ILE A 163 13.76 13.66 0.93
CA ILE A 163 14.80 13.28 -0.03
C ILE A 163 14.66 14.09 -1.32
N ALA A 164 13.45 14.13 -1.90
CA ALA A 164 13.24 14.80 -3.18
C ALA A 164 13.48 16.30 -3.11
N THR A 165 12.98 16.99 -2.08
CA THR A 165 13.17 18.43 -1.95
C THR A 165 14.63 18.81 -1.78
N ARG A 166 15.39 18.09 -0.93
CA ARG A 166 16.83 18.33 -0.75
C ARG A 166 17.65 18.04 -2.00
N LEU A 167 17.30 16.96 -2.72
CA LEU A 167 17.99 16.66 -3.97
C LEU A 167 17.70 17.72 -5.04
N LEU A 168 16.49 18.28 -5.10
CA LEU A 168 16.12 19.35 -6.04
C LEU A 168 16.80 20.69 -5.78
N GLU A 169 17.37 20.91 -4.59
CA GLU A 169 18.17 22.11 -4.30
C GLU A 169 19.46 22.15 -5.15
N ASN A 170 20.05 20.98 -5.43
CA ASN A 170 21.36 20.86 -6.08
C ASN A 170 21.35 20.05 -7.38
N HIS A 171 20.22 19.40 -7.72
CA HIS A 171 20.13 18.49 -8.85
C HIS A 171 18.86 18.76 -9.67
N SER A 172 18.93 18.47 -10.97
CA SER A 172 17.74 18.52 -11.83
C SER A 172 16.77 17.39 -11.46
N TRP A 173 15.49 17.58 -11.77
CA TRP A 173 14.47 16.54 -11.60
C TRP A 173 14.84 15.20 -12.28
N LYS A 174 15.56 15.26 -13.41
CA LYS A 174 16.07 14.09 -14.12
C LYS A 174 17.04 13.28 -13.26
N THR A 175 17.97 13.96 -12.64
CA THR A 175 18.97 13.35 -11.75
C THR A 175 18.31 12.77 -10.50
N VAL A 176 17.27 13.44 -9.96
CA VAL A 176 16.54 12.95 -8.78
C VAL A 176 15.92 11.57 -9.08
N PHE A 177 15.25 11.39 -10.22
CA PHE A 177 14.70 10.08 -10.60
C PHE A 177 15.78 9.00 -10.76
N MET A 178 16.94 9.34 -11.36
CA MET A 178 18.06 8.41 -11.49
C MET A 178 18.60 7.97 -10.12
N LEU A 179 18.77 8.91 -9.20
CA LEU A 179 19.27 8.63 -7.85
C LEU A 179 18.28 7.80 -7.02
N VAL A 180 16.97 8.05 -7.17
CA VAL A 180 15.92 7.29 -6.49
C VAL A 180 15.82 5.86 -7.02
N GLY A 181 15.97 5.64 -8.32
CA GLY A 181 15.92 4.32 -8.93
C GLY A 181 17.16 3.44 -8.65
N ALA A 182 18.34 4.05 -8.51
CA ALA A 182 19.60 3.31 -8.40
C ALA A 182 19.65 2.28 -7.24
N PRO A 183 19.20 2.57 -6.01
CA PRO A 183 19.23 1.61 -4.91
C PRO A 183 18.49 0.30 -5.18
N GLY A 184 17.38 0.37 -5.94
CA GLY A 184 16.57 -0.81 -6.24
C GLY A 184 17.32 -1.83 -7.11
N VAL A 185 18.23 -1.40 -7.99
CA VAL A 185 19.08 -2.33 -8.77
C VAL A 185 19.98 -3.15 -7.86
N ILE A 186 20.57 -2.51 -6.84
CA ILE A 186 21.42 -3.19 -5.85
C ILE A 186 20.58 -4.20 -5.06
N VAL A 187 19.38 -3.79 -4.63
CA VAL A 187 18.46 -4.67 -3.90
C VAL A 187 18.02 -5.86 -4.77
N ALA A 188 17.75 -5.66 -6.07
CA ALA A 188 17.41 -6.75 -6.99
C ALA A 188 18.53 -7.80 -7.07
N ILE A 189 19.78 -7.35 -7.16
CA ILE A 189 20.95 -8.25 -7.19
C ILE A 189 21.05 -9.05 -5.87
N ILE A 190 20.91 -8.39 -4.71
CA ILE A 190 20.96 -9.06 -3.42
C ILE A 190 19.80 -10.06 -3.28
N MET A 191 18.59 -9.68 -3.69
CA MET A 191 17.39 -10.54 -3.63
C MET A 191 17.56 -11.79 -4.50
N TRP A 192 18.24 -11.68 -5.64
CA TRP A 192 18.55 -12.84 -6.49
C TRP A 192 19.30 -13.95 -5.74
N PHE A 193 20.20 -13.61 -4.83
CA PHE A 193 20.98 -14.58 -4.07
C PHE A 193 20.29 -15.01 -2.75
N VAL A 194 19.46 -14.15 -2.15
CA VAL A 194 18.89 -14.38 -0.82
C VAL A 194 17.54 -15.08 -0.88
N VAL A 195 16.66 -14.73 -1.84
CA VAL A 195 15.32 -15.33 -1.92
C VAL A 195 15.41 -16.81 -2.19
N ARG A 196 14.93 -17.62 -1.27
CA ARG A 196 14.78 -19.07 -1.43
C ARG A 196 13.42 -19.38 -2.05
N GLU A 197 13.39 -20.25 -3.05
CA GLU A 197 12.12 -20.82 -3.49
C GLU A 197 11.57 -21.74 -2.40
N PRO A 198 10.25 -21.67 -2.12
CA PRO A 198 9.64 -22.64 -1.23
C PRO A 198 9.93 -24.04 -1.79
N LEU A 199 10.38 -24.94 -0.92
CA LEU A 199 10.55 -26.35 -1.31
C LEU A 199 9.26 -26.78 -1.98
N LYS A 200 9.33 -27.17 -3.27
CA LYS A 200 8.18 -27.82 -3.96
C LYS A 200 7.78 -28.94 -3.03
N ARG A 201 6.61 -28.85 -2.41
CA ARG A 201 6.06 -29.98 -1.64
C ARG A 201 6.08 -31.14 -2.61
N ALA A 202 6.88 -32.14 -2.28
CA ALA A 202 7.03 -33.37 -3.04
C ALA A 202 5.62 -33.86 -3.40
N ASP A 203 5.43 -34.09 -4.68
CA ASP A 203 4.25 -34.61 -5.34
C ASP A 203 3.21 -35.27 -4.43
N THR A 204 2.20 -34.55 -4.05
CA THR A 204 0.88 -35.10 -3.80
C THR A 204 0.12 -35.09 -5.14
N GLY A 205 0.58 -35.87 -6.11
CA GLY A 205 -0.17 -36.32 -7.26
C GLY A 205 -0.93 -35.34 -8.18
N HIS A 206 -0.80 -34.04 -7.97
CA HIS A 206 -1.41 -33.01 -8.80
C HIS A 206 -0.28 -32.08 -9.29
N GLY A 207 -0.04 -32.13 -10.56
CA GLY A 207 1.06 -31.47 -11.28
C GLY A 207 1.25 -30.01 -10.85
N GLY A 208 2.52 -29.61 -10.81
CA GLY A 208 3.04 -28.34 -10.28
C GLY A 208 2.21 -27.12 -10.63
N GLY A 209 1.88 -26.35 -9.59
CA GLY A 209 1.15 -25.09 -9.67
C GLY A 209 -0.27 -25.17 -9.15
N GLY A 210 -0.57 -24.37 -8.16
CA GLY A 210 -1.83 -24.17 -7.46
C GLY A 210 -3.10 -24.81 -8.04
N GLY A 211 -3.99 -25.23 -7.17
CA GLY A 211 -5.28 -25.83 -7.55
C GLY A 211 -6.07 -24.98 -8.58
N PRO A 212 -7.24 -25.44 -9.06
CA PRO A 212 -8.05 -24.66 -9.98
C PRO A 212 -8.28 -23.25 -9.42
N PHE A 213 -8.19 -22.22 -10.26
CA PHE A 213 -8.37 -20.82 -9.87
C PHE A 213 -9.59 -20.60 -8.96
N LEU A 214 -10.69 -21.27 -9.26
CA LEU A 214 -11.92 -21.18 -8.46
C LEU A 214 -11.78 -21.72 -7.03
N SER A 215 -10.78 -22.55 -6.75
CA SER A 215 -10.52 -23.03 -5.37
C SER A 215 -10.12 -21.92 -4.40
N MET A 216 -9.60 -20.79 -4.91
CA MET A 216 -9.34 -19.60 -4.10
C MET A 216 -10.58 -19.15 -3.32
N PHE A 217 -11.76 -19.28 -3.90
CA PHE A 217 -13.01 -18.80 -3.30
C PHE A 217 -13.68 -19.81 -2.35
N ALA A 218 -13.05 -20.95 -2.08
CA ALA A 218 -13.58 -21.94 -1.13
C ALA A 218 -13.60 -21.40 0.31
N HIS A 219 -12.57 -20.64 0.71
CA HIS A 219 -12.53 -20.06 2.03
C HIS A 219 -13.37 -18.78 2.11
N ARG A 220 -14.12 -18.60 3.22
CA ARG A 220 -15.01 -17.44 3.40
C ARG A 220 -14.25 -16.10 3.32
N ASN A 221 -13.08 -16.01 3.97
CA ASN A 221 -12.29 -14.79 3.97
C ASN A 221 -11.77 -14.42 2.58
N ALA A 222 -11.60 -15.36 1.66
CA ALA A 222 -11.24 -15.08 0.28
C ALA A 222 -12.27 -14.24 -0.47
N LYS A 223 -13.54 -14.30 -0.04
CA LYS A 223 -14.64 -13.48 -0.59
C LYS A 223 -14.81 -12.17 0.17
N VAL A 224 -14.65 -12.21 1.50
CA VAL A 224 -14.93 -11.08 2.38
C VAL A 224 -13.77 -10.10 2.41
N ALA A 225 -12.51 -10.56 2.45
CA ALA A 225 -11.35 -9.69 2.57
C ALA A 225 -11.19 -8.67 1.40
N PRO A 226 -11.40 -9.06 0.11
CA PRO A 226 -11.37 -8.09 -0.99
C PRO A 226 -12.41 -6.99 -0.85
N LEU A 227 -13.65 -7.34 -0.49
CA LEU A 227 -14.73 -6.38 -0.29
C LEU A 227 -14.44 -5.43 0.87
N THR A 228 -13.89 -5.98 1.93
CA THR A 228 -13.48 -5.20 3.10
C THR A 228 -12.33 -4.26 2.74
N LEU A 229 -11.32 -4.73 1.99
CA LEU A 229 -10.16 -3.93 1.59
C LEU A 229 -10.54 -2.75 0.67
N ILE A 230 -11.52 -2.92 -0.21
CA ILE A 230 -12.07 -1.81 -1.03
C ILE A 230 -12.43 -0.61 -0.15
N CYS A 231 -13.06 -0.85 1.01
CA CYS A 231 -13.48 0.20 1.92
C CYS A 231 -12.28 0.91 2.59
N ALA A 232 -11.26 0.17 3.02
CA ALA A 232 -10.05 0.76 3.60
C ALA A 232 -9.27 1.59 2.57
N MET A 233 -9.03 1.00 1.39
CA MET A 233 -8.33 1.69 0.30
C MET A 233 -9.10 2.93 -0.16
N GLY A 234 -10.44 2.84 -0.28
CA GLY A 234 -11.27 3.99 -0.61
C GLY A 234 -11.07 5.14 0.37
N GLY A 235 -11.05 4.87 1.68
CA GLY A 235 -10.76 5.87 2.70
C GLY A 235 -9.37 6.49 2.55
N ILE A 236 -8.33 5.66 2.34
CA ILE A 236 -6.94 6.12 2.19
C ILE A 236 -6.80 7.03 0.97
N PHE A 237 -7.29 6.59 -0.20
CA PHE A 237 -7.08 7.33 -1.45
C PHE A 237 -7.95 8.58 -1.57
N VAL A 238 -9.15 8.59 -0.99
CA VAL A 238 -9.99 9.81 -0.90
C VAL A 238 -9.30 10.86 -0.02
N ILE A 239 -8.76 10.46 1.14
CA ILE A 239 -7.98 11.35 2.00
C ILE A 239 -6.74 11.84 1.23
N ALA A 240 -5.97 10.96 0.63
CA ALA A 240 -4.76 11.34 -0.11
C ALA A 240 -5.05 12.33 -1.26
N ALA A 241 -6.18 12.18 -1.96
CA ALA A 241 -6.55 13.02 -3.09
C ALA A 241 -7.10 14.39 -2.70
N LEU A 242 -7.91 14.47 -1.64
CA LEU A 242 -8.73 15.65 -1.36
C LEU A 242 -8.39 16.37 -0.06
N LEU A 243 -7.59 15.77 0.82
CA LEU A 243 -7.29 16.34 2.13
C LEU A 243 -6.56 17.69 2.04
N THR A 244 -5.54 17.80 1.19
CA THR A 244 -4.81 19.06 1.02
C THR A 244 -5.76 20.19 0.57
N ALA A 245 -6.63 19.90 -0.39
CA ALA A 245 -7.64 20.85 -0.83
C ALA A 245 -8.60 21.25 0.32
N TYR A 246 -9.05 20.29 1.13
CA TYR A 246 -9.89 20.57 2.30
C TYR A 246 -9.18 21.42 3.34
N LEU A 247 -7.90 21.17 3.62
CA LEU A 247 -7.12 21.93 4.59
C LEU A 247 -6.89 23.38 4.15
N THR A 248 -6.67 23.63 2.85
CA THR A 248 -6.29 24.94 2.31
C THR A 248 -7.44 25.75 1.71
N ALA A 249 -8.57 25.12 1.36
CA ALA A 249 -9.72 25.83 0.83
C ALA A 249 -10.26 26.86 1.83
N PRO A 250 -10.81 28.02 1.36
CA PRO A 250 -11.34 29.05 2.23
C PRO A 250 -12.33 28.51 3.29
N VAL A 251 -12.36 29.16 4.45
CA VAL A 251 -13.31 28.82 5.53
C VAL A 251 -14.74 28.80 4.99
N GLY A 252 -15.45 27.71 5.26
CA GLY A 252 -16.78 27.42 4.70
C GLY A 252 -16.74 26.35 3.60
N ALA A 253 -15.72 26.34 2.73
CA ALA A 253 -15.45 25.26 1.79
C ALA A 253 -14.42 24.25 2.32
N GLY A 254 -13.53 24.72 3.21
CA GLY A 254 -12.50 23.95 3.89
C GLY A 254 -12.10 24.62 5.20
N LEU A 255 -10.84 24.44 5.63
CA LEU A 255 -10.32 24.95 6.89
C LEU A 255 -9.54 26.26 6.76
N GLY A 256 -9.17 26.72 5.57
CA GLY A 256 -8.44 27.98 5.34
C GLY A 256 -7.04 28.01 5.90
N LEU A 257 -6.40 26.86 6.10
CA LEU A 257 -5.02 26.81 6.61
C LEU A 257 -4.03 27.27 5.54
N ASP A 258 -2.97 27.92 5.98
CA ASP A 258 -1.84 28.20 5.10
C ASP A 258 -1.15 26.89 4.65
N PRO A 259 -0.45 26.89 3.49
CA PRO A 259 0.12 25.66 2.92
C PRO A 259 1.13 24.95 3.84
N VAL A 260 1.88 25.67 4.67
CA VAL A 260 2.88 25.08 5.58
C VAL A 260 2.17 24.35 6.72
N THR A 261 1.19 24.99 7.34
CA THR A 261 0.37 24.41 8.41
C THR A 261 -0.44 23.21 7.89
N ALA A 262 -1.02 23.33 6.70
CA ALA A 262 -1.72 22.22 6.04
C ALA A 262 -0.79 21.02 5.79
N GLY A 263 0.44 21.26 5.32
CA GLY A 263 1.47 20.22 5.16
C GLY A 263 1.84 19.53 6.47
N ASN A 264 1.98 20.32 7.55
CA ASN A 264 2.24 19.78 8.88
C ASN A 264 1.09 18.88 9.37
N VAL A 265 -0.17 19.30 9.18
CA VAL A 265 -1.33 18.48 9.52
C VAL A 265 -1.37 17.21 8.64
N PHE A 266 -1.09 17.33 7.33
CA PHE A 266 -1.06 16.19 6.42
C PHE A 266 -0.01 15.14 6.82
N SER A 267 1.12 15.54 7.42
CA SER A 267 2.15 14.60 7.87
C SER A 267 1.63 13.51 8.82
N ALA A 268 0.53 13.80 9.54
CA ALA A 268 -0.16 12.85 10.39
C ALA A 268 -0.62 11.58 9.63
N VAL A 269 -0.96 11.71 8.34
CA VAL A 269 -1.36 10.58 7.48
C VAL A 269 -0.22 9.59 7.32
N GLY A 270 0.98 10.09 6.99
CA GLY A 270 2.16 9.25 6.78
C GLY A 270 2.64 8.57 8.06
N ILE A 271 2.75 9.33 9.15
CA ILE A 271 3.23 8.83 10.44
C ILE A 271 2.21 7.86 11.04
N GLY A 272 0.93 8.23 11.06
CA GLY A 272 -0.15 7.35 11.52
C GLY A 272 -0.23 6.07 10.69
N GLY A 273 -0.16 6.20 9.35
CA GLY A 273 -0.16 5.07 8.44
C GLY A 273 0.98 4.09 8.71
N CYS A 274 2.20 4.58 8.88
CA CYS A 274 3.36 3.76 9.21
C CYS A 274 3.16 2.98 10.52
N ILE A 275 2.76 3.67 11.59
CA ILE A 275 2.54 3.04 12.90
C ILE A 275 1.39 2.04 12.84
N GLY A 276 0.29 2.37 12.16
CA GLY A 276 -0.86 1.48 12.02
C GLY A 276 -0.54 0.20 11.26
N GLN A 277 0.18 0.31 10.15
CA GLN A 277 0.61 -0.85 9.35
C GLN A 277 1.57 -1.78 10.09
N PHE A 278 2.33 -1.26 11.03
CA PHE A 278 3.23 -2.04 11.87
C PHE A 278 2.55 -2.61 13.12
N ALA A 279 1.95 -1.75 13.95
CA ALA A 279 1.51 -2.11 15.28
C ALA A 279 0.28 -3.03 15.29
N MET A 280 -0.71 -2.74 14.45
CA MET A 280 -1.98 -3.46 14.48
C MET A 280 -1.91 -4.88 13.89
N PRO A 281 -1.19 -5.16 12.78
CA PRO A 281 -0.94 -6.53 12.37
C PRO A 281 -0.20 -7.35 13.42
N ALA A 282 0.80 -6.75 14.11
CA ALA A 282 1.47 -7.41 15.23
C ALA A 282 0.52 -7.71 16.40
N LEU A 283 -0.31 -6.74 16.79
CA LEU A 283 -1.33 -6.92 17.81
C LEU A 283 -2.37 -7.98 17.41
N SER A 284 -2.70 -8.05 16.12
CA SER A 284 -3.66 -9.03 15.57
C SER A 284 -3.17 -10.47 15.67
N ASP A 285 -1.86 -10.72 15.82
CA ASP A 285 -1.31 -12.03 16.12
C ASP A 285 -1.73 -12.54 17.52
N ILE A 286 -2.07 -11.62 18.42
CA ILE A 286 -2.42 -11.88 19.82
C ILE A 286 -3.94 -11.86 20.04
N ILE A 287 -4.59 -10.74 19.68
CA ILE A 287 -6.02 -10.53 19.95
C ILE A 287 -6.94 -11.13 18.86
N GLY A 288 -6.39 -11.45 17.70
CA GLY A 288 -7.12 -12.04 16.57
C GLY A 288 -7.28 -11.08 15.39
N ARG A 289 -7.33 -11.64 14.17
CA ARG A 289 -7.45 -10.88 12.91
C ARG A 289 -8.77 -10.13 12.82
N LYS A 290 -9.86 -10.84 13.13
CA LYS A 290 -11.22 -10.29 13.04
C LYS A 290 -11.41 -9.11 13.98
N ILE A 291 -11.05 -9.26 15.24
CA ILE A 291 -11.24 -8.20 16.27
C ILE A 291 -10.38 -6.99 15.90
N SER A 292 -9.12 -7.19 15.52
CA SER A 292 -8.24 -6.09 15.12
C SER A 292 -8.75 -5.35 13.89
N THR A 293 -9.30 -6.07 12.90
CA THR A 293 -9.89 -5.45 11.71
C THR A 293 -11.13 -4.63 12.05
N LEU A 294 -12.04 -5.17 12.87
CA LEU A 294 -13.25 -4.47 13.32
C LEU A 294 -12.89 -3.20 14.10
N ALA A 295 -11.96 -3.30 15.07
CA ALA A 295 -11.49 -2.16 15.84
C ALA A 295 -10.87 -1.09 14.93
N SER A 296 -10.08 -1.52 13.94
CA SER A 296 -9.45 -0.60 12.96
C SER A 296 -10.50 0.19 12.17
N TYR A 297 -11.55 -0.45 11.66
CA TYR A 297 -12.58 0.25 10.89
C TYR A 297 -13.38 1.24 11.72
N ILE A 298 -13.87 0.81 12.89
CA ILE A 298 -14.72 1.68 13.72
C ILE A 298 -13.92 2.88 14.25
N LEU A 299 -12.68 2.64 14.70
CA LEU A 299 -11.84 3.72 15.21
C LEU A 299 -11.42 4.68 14.10
N ALA A 300 -11.05 4.17 12.91
CA ALA A 300 -10.77 5.03 11.76
C ALA A 300 -11.97 5.92 11.41
N ALA A 301 -13.18 5.35 11.35
CA ALA A 301 -14.40 6.10 11.04
C ALA A 301 -14.70 7.17 12.11
N VAL A 302 -14.57 6.84 13.40
CA VAL A 302 -14.81 7.75 14.52
C VAL A 302 -13.83 8.92 14.50
N PHE A 303 -12.52 8.64 14.37
CA PHE A 303 -11.52 9.70 14.35
C PHE A 303 -11.64 10.58 13.10
N LEU A 304 -11.94 9.99 11.93
CA LEU A 304 -12.19 10.74 10.70
C LEU A 304 -13.43 11.62 10.81
N TYR A 305 -14.50 11.12 11.42
CA TYR A 305 -15.71 11.91 11.69
C TYR A 305 -15.39 13.12 12.58
N PHE A 306 -14.71 12.93 13.72
CA PHE A 306 -14.31 14.03 14.59
C PHE A 306 -13.36 15.00 13.90
N PHE A 307 -12.46 14.52 13.04
CA PHE A 307 -11.63 15.39 12.21
C PHE A 307 -12.45 16.33 11.33
N THR A 308 -13.55 15.84 10.73
CA THR A 308 -14.43 16.68 9.90
C THR A 308 -15.25 17.69 10.72
N GLN A 309 -15.39 17.50 12.04
CA GLN A 309 -16.07 18.46 12.95
C GLN A 309 -15.09 19.49 13.54
N ALA A 310 -13.79 19.22 13.50
CA ALA A 310 -12.79 20.12 14.08
C ALA A 310 -12.61 21.37 13.20
N GLY A 311 -12.48 22.52 13.84
CA GLY A 311 -12.21 23.80 13.20
C GLY A 311 -10.71 24.05 13.00
N PRO A 312 -10.35 25.14 12.29
CA PRO A 312 -8.96 25.49 12.00
C PRO A 312 -8.16 25.99 13.23
N ASP A 313 -8.84 26.37 14.31
CA ASP A 313 -8.21 27.07 15.45
C ASP A 313 -7.22 26.21 16.25
N ASN A 314 -7.33 24.87 16.15
CA ASN A 314 -6.45 23.94 16.86
C ASN A 314 -5.84 22.91 15.94
N THR A 315 -4.72 23.24 15.32
CA THR A 315 -3.97 22.40 14.39
C THR A 315 -3.43 21.13 15.06
N THR A 316 -3.13 21.16 16.36
CA THR A 316 -2.72 19.98 17.12
C THR A 316 -3.85 18.95 17.21
N THR A 317 -5.09 19.40 17.49
CA THR A 317 -6.26 18.53 17.49
C THR A 317 -6.49 17.92 16.10
N LEU A 318 -6.39 18.72 15.02
CA LEU A 318 -6.51 18.23 13.66
C LEU A 318 -5.44 17.15 13.37
N TRP A 319 -4.20 17.40 13.77
CA TRP A 319 -3.11 16.45 13.59
C TRP A 319 -3.37 15.13 14.33
N ILE A 320 -3.75 15.19 15.60
CA ILE A 320 -4.02 14.00 16.43
C ILE A 320 -5.18 13.17 15.85
N LEU A 321 -6.30 13.83 15.49
CA LEU A 321 -7.47 13.14 14.94
C LEU A 321 -7.14 12.47 13.61
N LEU A 322 -6.41 13.15 12.73
CA LEU A 322 -5.99 12.62 11.45
C LEU A 322 -4.97 11.50 11.60
N PHE A 323 -4.04 11.62 12.57
CA PHE A 323 -3.07 10.58 12.91
C PHE A 323 -3.79 9.26 13.28
N PHE A 324 -4.75 9.32 14.21
CA PHE A 324 -5.46 8.11 14.61
C PHE A 324 -6.40 7.59 13.52
N ALA A 325 -7.07 8.46 12.77
CA ALA A 325 -7.89 8.05 11.63
C ALA A 325 -7.06 7.28 10.61
N SER A 326 -5.90 7.79 10.25
CA SER A 326 -4.97 7.15 9.30
C SER A 326 -4.32 5.91 9.88
N MET A 327 -3.88 5.95 11.13
CA MET A 327 -3.29 4.81 11.83
C MET A 327 -4.21 3.58 11.74
N PHE A 328 -5.48 3.74 12.09
CA PHE A 328 -6.42 2.63 12.06
C PHE A 328 -6.85 2.24 10.65
N ASN A 329 -6.97 3.19 9.71
CA ASN A 329 -7.31 2.86 8.33
C ASN A 329 -6.21 2.05 7.64
N PHE A 330 -4.95 2.47 7.76
CA PHE A 330 -3.81 1.73 7.24
C PHE A 330 -3.57 0.41 7.97
N ALA A 331 -3.96 0.30 9.24
CA ALA A 331 -3.96 -0.95 9.98
C ALA A 331 -4.91 -1.99 9.36
N ALA A 332 -6.14 -1.58 9.01
CA ALA A 332 -7.09 -2.45 8.33
C ALA A 332 -6.53 -2.95 6.99
N LEU A 333 -5.91 -2.04 6.19
CA LEU A 333 -5.22 -2.41 4.96
C LEU A 333 -4.18 -3.51 5.21
N ALA A 334 -3.25 -3.28 6.14
CA ALA A 334 -2.13 -4.19 6.37
C ALA A 334 -2.57 -5.57 6.89
N ILE A 335 -3.60 -5.63 7.73
CA ILE A 335 -4.17 -6.90 8.21
C ILE A 335 -4.84 -7.67 7.06
N LEU A 336 -5.63 -6.99 6.22
CA LEU A 336 -6.42 -7.61 5.16
C LEU A 336 -5.56 -8.06 3.98
N ALA A 337 -4.68 -7.19 3.49
CA ALA A 337 -3.80 -7.48 2.35
C ALA A 337 -2.66 -8.46 2.72
N GLY A 338 -2.33 -8.56 4.01
CA GLY A 338 -1.28 -9.40 4.53
C GLY A 338 -1.80 -10.71 5.13
N PRO A 339 -1.82 -10.83 6.48
CA PRO A 339 -2.08 -12.11 7.12
C PRO A 339 -3.47 -12.69 6.81
N VAL A 340 -4.53 -11.88 6.68
CA VAL A 340 -5.87 -12.40 6.37
C VAL A 340 -5.92 -13.00 4.97
N ALA A 341 -5.33 -12.33 3.97
CA ALA A 341 -5.25 -12.86 2.61
C ALA A 341 -4.42 -14.15 2.56
N ALA A 342 -3.27 -14.17 3.24
CA ALA A 342 -2.38 -15.32 3.27
C ALA A 342 -3.00 -16.54 3.98
N GLU A 343 -3.67 -16.32 5.12
CA GLU A 343 -4.33 -17.37 5.92
C GLU A 343 -5.62 -17.89 5.26
N ALA A 344 -6.21 -17.14 4.32
CA ALA A 344 -7.34 -17.55 3.51
C ALA A 344 -6.94 -18.28 2.22
N ALA A 345 -5.66 -18.24 1.85
CA ALA A 345 -5.16 -18.81 0.62
C ALA A 345 -5.16 -20.34 0.65
N PRO A 346 -5.61 -21.02 -0.43
CA PRO A 346 -5.37 -22.43 -0.60
C PRO A 346 -3.87 -22.75 -0.67
N PRO A 347 -3.46 -23.99 -0.35
CA PRO A 347 -2.07 -24.41 -0.49
C PRO A 347 -1.52 -24.10 -1.90
N GLY A 348 -0.38 -23.42 -1.97
CA GLY A 348 0.28 -23.07 -3.23
C GLY A 348 -0.28 -21.81 -3.93
N MET A 349 -1.23 -21.08 -3.33
CA MET A 349 -1.87 -19.89 -3.92
C MET A 349 -1.76 -18.62 -3.05
N LEU A 350 -0.69 -18.50 -2.26
CA LEU A 350 -0.50 -17.36 -1.34
C LEU A 350 -0.39 -16.03 -2.09
N ALA A 351 0.46 -15.97 -3.13
CA ALA A 351 0.64 -14.75 -3.89
C ALA A 351 -0.59 -14.41 -4.75
N SER A 352 -1.28 -15.44 -5.28
CA SER A 352 -2.55 -15.27 -5.99
C SER A 352 -3.61 -14.62 -5.10
N MET A 353 -3.77 -15.11 -3.87
CA MET A 353 -4.76 -14.59 -2.94
C MET A 353 -4.43 -13.17 -2.49
N ALA A 354 -3.17 -12.92 -2.12
CA ALA A 354 -2.72 -11.57 -1.77
C ALA A 354 -2.93 -10.59 -2.94
N GLY A 355 -2.55 -11.01 -4.15
CA GLY A 355 -2.72 -10.22 -5.37
C GLY A 355 -4.20 -9.93 -5.69
N PHE A 356 -5.10 -10.90 -5.50
CA PHE A 356 -6.54 -10.71 -5.70
C PHE A 356 -7.15 -9.71 -4.70
N VAL A 357 -6.79 -9.85 -3.43
CA VAL A 357 -7.25 -8.92 -2.38
C VAL A 357 -6.75 -7.50 -2.66
N ILE A 358 -5.48 -7.36 -3.01
CA ILE A 358 -4.85 -6.08 -3.35
C ILE A 358 -5.48 -5.49 -4.62
N PHE A 359 -5.69 -6.29 -5.68
CA PHE A 359 -6.35 -5.84 -6.90
C PHE A 359 -7.72 -5.22 -6.62
N ALA A 360 -8.55 -5.89 -5.84
CA ALA A 360 -9.87 -5.37 -5.51
C ALA A 360 -9.78 -4.02 -4.77
N GLY A 361 -8.88 -3.92 -3.78
CA GLY A 361 -8.63 -2.70 -3.03
C GLY A 361 -8.12 -1.54 -3.89
N GLU A 362 -7.10 -1.77 -4.69
CA GLU A 362 -6.49 -0.74 -5.55
C GLU A 362 -7.41 -0.33 -6.69
N PHE A 363 -8.01 -1.28 -7.40
CA PHE A 363 -8.81 -0.96 -8.58
C PHE A 363 -10.11 -0.23 -8.22
N VAL A 364 -10.84 -0.73 -7.23
CA VAL A 364 -12.12 -0.13 -6.81
C VAL A 364 -11.90 0.96 -5.76
N GLY A 365 -11.20 0.63 -4.67
CA GLY A 365 -10.96 1.55 -3.57
C GLY A 365 -10.01 2.68 -3.96
N GLY A 366 -8.90 2.36 -4.61
CA GLY A 366 -7.90 3.33 -5.04
C GLY A 366 -8.26 4.07 -6.34
N GLY A 367 -8.93 3.40 -7.28
CA GLY A 367 -9.29 3.97 -8.58
C GLY A 367 -10.65 4.65 -8.59
N ILE A 368 -11.71 3.92 -8.26
CA ILE A 368 -13.10 4.39 -8.41
C ILE A 368 -13.52 5.34 -7.27
N SER A 369 -13.15 5.04 -6.02
CA SER A 369 -13.61 5.83 -4.87
C SER A 369 -13.17 7.30 -4.91
N PRO A 370 -11.92 7.68 -5.30
CA PRO A 370 -11.54 9.08 -5.45
C PRO A 370 -12.31 9.81 -6.55
N ILE A 371 -12.69 9.12 -7.64
CA ILE A 371 -13.51 9.71 -8.71
C ILE A 371 -14.89 10.08 -8.18
N ILE A 372 -15.53 9.18 -7.43
CA ILE A 372 -16.82 9.43 -6.79
C ILE A 372 -16.69 10.58 -5.78
N ALA A 373 -15.67 10.54 -4.93
CA ALA A 373 -15.40 11.58 -3.93
C ALA A 373 -15.13 12.94 -4.58
N GLY A 374 -14.42 12.98 -5.70
CA GLY A 374 -14.18 14.20 -6.48
C GLY A 374 -15.48 14.81 -7.03
N ARG A 375 -16.42 13.99 -7.51
CA ARG A 375 -17.75 14.44 -7.94
C ARG A 375 -18.56 15.01 -6.77
N ILE A 376 -18.52 14.36 -5.60
CA ILE A 376 -19.16 14.84 -4.38
C ILE A 376 -18.57 16.18 -3.95
N ALA A 377 -17.24 16.31 -4.01
CA ALA A 377 -16.52 17.54 -3.66
C ALA A 377 -16.86 18.72 -4.58
N GLY A 378 -17.15 18.48 -5.85
CA GLY A 378 -17.60 19.49 -6.81
C GLY A 378 -19.11 19.79 -6.74
N GLY A 379 -19.90 19.07 -5.96
CA GLY A 379 -21.33 19.23 -5.78
C GLY A 379 -21.70 20.04 -4.53
N GLU A 380 -22.98 19.98 -4.14
CA GLU A 380 -23.55 20.72 -3.00
C GLU A 380 -22.89 20.40 -1.65
N HIS A 381 -22.36 19.18 -1.48
CA HIS A 381 -21.76 18.75 -0.21
C HIS A 381 -20.29 19.15 -0.07
N GLY A 382 -19.66 19.66 -1.11
CA GLY A 382 -18.31 20.18 -1.08
C GLY A 382 -17.24 19.16 -0.66
N LEU A 383 -16.06 19.65 -0.33
CA LEU A 383 -14.91 18.82 0.12
C LEU A 383 -15.21 18.04 1.40
N LYS A 384 -15.99 18.63 2.33
CA LYS A 384 -16.41 17.96 3.57
C LYS A 384 -17.29 16.75 3.28
N GLY A 385 -18.18 16.83 2.27
CA GLY A 385 -19.00 15.71 1.82
C GLY A 385 -18.17 14.53 1.30
N ALA A 386 -17.06 14.81 0.60
CA ALA A 386 -16.14 13.77 0.17
C ALA A 386 -15.44 13.05 1.35
N LEU A 387 -15.11 13.77 2.43
CA LEU A 387 -14.58 13.14 3.65
C LEU A 387 -15.65 12.32 4.38
N TYR A 388 -16.91 12.75 4.39
CA TYR A 388 -18.02 11.92 4.90
C TYR A 388 -18.24 10.67 4.05
N PHE A 389 -18.07 10.73 2.73
CA PHE A 389 -18.08 9.56 1.88
C PHE A 389 -16.97 8.57 2.28
N ALA A 390 -15.75 9.04 2.53
CA ALA A 390 -14.66 8.20 3.05
C ALA A 390 -15.01 7.55 4.40
N ALA A 391 -15.54 8.34 5.35
CA ALA A 391 -15.97 7.84 6.67
C ALA A 391 -17.08 6.79 6.55
N SER A 392 -18.09 7.03 5.69
CA SER A 392 -19.17 6.08 5.44
C SER A 392 -18.65 4.76 4.85
N GLY A 393 -17.66 4.84 3.95
CA GLY A 393 -16.96 3.67 3.41
C GLY A 393 -16.32 2.83 4.52
N LEU A 394 -15.70 3.47 5.52
CA LEU A 394 -15.13 2.77 6.68
C LEU A 394 -16.21 2.08 7.54
N VAL A 395 -17.38 2.70 7.71
CA VAL A 395 -18.53 2.08 8.42
C VAL A 395 -19.04 0.87 7.63
N VAL A 396 -19.15 0.97 6.32
CA VAL A 396 -19.49 -0.19 5.44
C VAL A 396 -18.43 -1.27 5.59
N GLY A 397 -17.14 -0.91 5.60
CA GLY A 397 -16.03 -1.85 5.84
C GLY A 397 -16.16 -2.58 7.17
N PHE A 398 -16.55 -1.90 8.25
CA PHE A 398 -16.87 -2.52 9.54
C PHE A 398 -17.98 -3.56 9.42
N VAL A 399 -19.09 -3.21 8.77
CA VAL A 399 -20.22 -4.14 8.59
C VAL A 399 -19.81 -5.36 7.78
N VAL A 400 -19.06 -5.18 6.70
CA VAL A 400 -18.55 -6.30 5.89
C VAL A 400 -17.54 -7.15 6.69
N ALA A 401 -16.69 -6.52 7.51
CA ALA A 401 -15.71 -7.21 8.35
C ALA A 401 -16.35 -8.11 9.43
N LEU A 402 -17.60 -7.86 9.83
CA LEU A 402 -18.34 -8.77 10.73
C LEU A 402 -18.45 -10.19 10.16
N PHE A 403 -18.43 -10.33 8.85
CA PHE A 403 -18.47 -11.60 8.15
C PHE A 403 -17.11 -12.31 8.02
N LEU A 404 -16.00 -11.68 8.43
CA LEU A 404 -14.71 -12.35 8.51
C LEU A 404 -14.75 -13.50 9.52
N LYS A 405 -14.06 -14.59 9.21
CA LYS A 405 -13.73 -15.66 10.17
C LYS A 405 -12.36 -15.36 10.78
N GLU A 406 -12.22 -15.69 12.06
CA GLU A 406 -10.92 -15.63 12.73
C GLU A 406 -9.94 -16.62 12.10
N THR A 407 -8.71 -16.17 11.88
CA THR A 407 -7.66 -16.97 11.25
C THR A 407 -6.33 -16.92 11.99
N ALA A 408 -6.22 -16.10 13.07
CA ALA A 408 -4.99 -15.99 13.82
C ALA A 408 -4.58 -17.35 14.44
N PRO A 409 -3.38 -17.86 14.17
CA PRO A 409 -2.95 -19.19 14.61
C PRO A 409 -3.04 -19.41 16.13
N ARG A 410 -2.76 -18.36 16.92
CA ARG A 410 -2.85 -18.43 18.40
C ARG A 410 -4.28 -18.60 18.88
N LYS A 411 -5.25 -17.97 18.19
CA LYS A 411 -6.68 -18.05 18.57
C LYS A 411 -7.32 -19.36 18.13
N LEU A 412 -6.81 -20.00 17.09
CA LEU A 412 -7.31 -21.30 16.62
C LEU A 412 -6.77 -22.47 17.44
N ARG A 413 -5.68 -22.26 18.21
CA ARG A 413 -5.10 -23.28 19.12
C ARG A 413 -5.65 -23.18 20.55
N ALA A 414 -6.26 -22.06 20.93
CA ALA A 414 -6.92 -21.83 22.22
C ALA A 414 -8.38 -22.27 22.18
#